data_223f131a8bb60229b5973fc4ef7807f2
#
_entry.id   223f131a8bb60229b5973fc4ef7807f2
#
_cell.length_a   1.000
_cell.length_b   1.000
_cell.length_c   1.000
_cell.angle_alpha   90.00
_cell.angle_beta   90.00
_cell.angle_gamma   90.00
#
_symmetry.space_group_name_H-M   'P 1'
#
loop_
_entity.id
_entity.type
_entity.pdbx_description
1 polymer ?
#
loop_
_entity_poly.entity_id
_entity_poly.type
_entity_poly.pdbx_seq_one_letter_code
_entity_poly.pdbx_strand_id
1 'polypeptide(L)'
;ENGGVRTTVVREPVVAEKPVSPRLSLTILAVLAGGLASGIGIVFVIDTLDDRARSPEELQAELNLPTLATIGILDDEEEFEDGVGLETKHMWNTSDDAAAESFRTIRTVLVMGTEDSERIAVTSAEPGDGKTTISSNLAIAYQQAGKRVLIIDADMRKPGLTKLIDRRGQVGLSDILRGTEEVTEQASRLATQTGSVPIDIIPAGRRPPNPGEL
;
A
#
# COMPACT_ATOMS: atom_id res chain seq x y z
N GLU A 1 -84.54 7.04 -58.43
CA GLU A 1 -83.17 6.93 -58.89
C GLU A 1 -82.28 6.47 -57.72
N ASN A 2 -81.98 5.13 -57.69
CA ASN A 2 -81.13 4.57 -56.65
C ASN A 2 -79.67 4.59 -57.15
N GLY A 3 -78.90 5.55 -56.67
CA GLY A 3 -77.48 5.61 -56.93
C GLY A 3 -76.73 4.53 -56.12
N GLY A 4 -76.57 3.34 -56.67
CA GLY A 4 -75.81 2.28 -56.08
C GLY A 4 -74.33 2.58 -56.05
N VAL A 5 -73.76 2.73 -54.86
CA VAL A 5 -72.30 2.87 -54.67
C VAL A 5 -71.66 1.52 -55.06
N ARG A 6 -70.93 1.48 -56.15
CA ARG A 6 -70.09 0.32 -56.53
C ARG A 6 -68.78 0.41 -55.78
N THR A 7 -68.63 -0.41 -54.75
CA THR A 7 -67.36 -0.61 -54.05
C THR A 7 -66.57 -1.70 -54.82
N THR A 8 -65.44 -1.34 -55.38
CA THR A 8 -64.53 -2.28 -55.97
C THR A 8 -63.40 -2.57 -54.95
N VAL A 9 -63.21 -3.82 -54.62
CA VAL A 9 -62.09 -4.30 -53.81
C VAL A 9 -60.84 -4.19 -54.69
N VAL A 10 -59.96 -3.21 -54.39
CA VAL A 10 -58.78 -2.93 -55.22
C VAL A 10 -57.61 -3.86 -54.89
N ARG A 11 -57.61 -4.48 -53.76
CA ARG A 11 -56.64 -5.53 -53.37
C ARG A 11 -57.24 -6.47 -52.34
N GLU A 12 -57.02 -7.75 -52.52
CA GLU A 12 -57.27 -8.72 -51.47
C GLU A 12 -56.31 -8.53 -50.31
N PRO A 13 -56.71 -8.60 -49.03
CA PRO A 13 -55.79 -8.53 -47.90
C PRO A 13 -54.87 -9.73 -47.91
N VAL A 14 -53.56 -9.51 -48.15
CA VAL A 14 -52.51 -10.52 -48.09
C VAL A 14 -52.01 -10.54 -46.66
N VAL A 15 -52.10 -11.69 -45.98
CA VAL A 15 -51.46 -11.89 -44.69
C VAL A 15 -49.96 -11.94 -44.88
N ALA A 16 -49.24 -11.12 -44.16
CA ALA A 16 -47.77 -11.08 -44.24
C ALA A 16 -47.22 -12.39 -43.66
N GLU A 17 -46.53 -13.17 -44.48
CA GLU A 17 -45.87 -14.42 -44.12
C GLU A 17 -44.71 -14.24 -43.12
N LYS A 18 -44.20 -13.05 -42.97
CA LYS A 18 -43.11 -12.71 -42.02
C LYS A 18 -43.53 -11.54 -41.16
N PRO A 19 -43.22 -11.57 -39.85
CA PRO A 19 -43.52 -10.44 -38.95
C PRO A 19 -42.77 -9.19 -39.44
N VAL A 20 -43.50 -8.11 -39.62
CA VAL A 20 -42.99 -6.82 -40.06
C VAL A 20 -42.24 -6.08 -38.93
N SER A 21 -42.58 -6.41 -37.68
CA SER A 21 -41.99 -5.83 -36.47
C SER A 21 -42.13 -6.82 -35.30
N PRO A 22 -41.15 -6.95 -34.41
CA PRO A 22 -39.77 -6.37 -34.45
C PRO A 22 -38.87 -7.09 -35.47
N ARG A 23 -37.96 -6.37 -36.09
CA ARG A 23 -36.90 -6.96 -36.95
C ARG A 23 -35.84 -7.59 -36.07
N LEU A 24 -36.00 -8.85 -35.69
CA LEU A 24 -35.16 -9.56 -34.71
C LEU A 24 -33.65 -9.37 -34.96
N SER A 25 -33.21 -9.47 -36.21
CA SER A 25 -31.78 -9.29 -36.56
C SER A 25 -31.26 -7.89 -36.25
N LEU A 26 -32.05 -6.86 -36.54
CA LEU A 26 -31.69 -5.47 -36.26
C LEU A 26 -31.71 -5.19 -34.74
N THR A 27 -32.69 -5.74 -34.06
CA THR A 27 -32.81 -5.62 -32.59
C THR A 27 -31.65 -6.27 -31.87
N ILE A 28 -31.29 -7.52 -32.28
CA ILE A 28 -30.11 -8.21 -31.70
C ILE A 28 -28.84 -7.43 -31.97
N LEU A 29 -28.63 -6.93 -33.20
CA LEU A 29 -27.45 -6.13 -33.55
C LEU A 29 -27.39 -4.85 -32.69
N ALA A 30 -28.51 -4.14 -32.48
CA ALA A 30 -28.57 -2.94 -31.69
C ALA A 30 -28.26 -3.23 -30.21
N VAL A 31 -28.78 -4.31 -29.65
CA VAL A 31 -28.49 -4.73 -28.26
C VAL A 31 -27.01 -5.09 -28.08
N LEU A 32 -26.44 -5.84 -29.03
CA LEU A 32 -25.02 -6.19 -28.98
C LEU A 32 -24.13 -4.95 -29.11
N ALA A 33 -24.43 -4.06 -30.04
CA ALA A 33 -23.66 -2.82 -30.23
C ALA A 33 -23.77 -1.91 -28.97
N GLY A 34 -24.97 -1.75 -28.43
CA GLY A 34 -25.20 -0.97 -27.22
C GLY A 34 -24.53 -1.59 -25.99
N GLY A 35 -24.60 -2.90 -25.83
CA GLY A 35 -23.91 -3.63 -24.76
C GLY A 35 -22.39 -3.50 -24.85
N LEU A 36 -21.81 -3.63 -26.03
CA LEU A 36 -20.38 -3.46 -26.25
C LEU A 36 -19.93 -2.02 -25.97
N ALA A 37 -20.66 -1.03 -26.47
CA ALA A 37 -20.36 0.38 -26.24
C ALA A 37 -20.45 0.74 -24.75
N SER A 38 -21.47 0.24 -24.05
CA SER A 38 -21.62 0.43 -22.61
C SER A 38 -20.51 -0.25 -21.82
N GLY A 39 -20.11 -1.47 -22.21
CA GLY A 39 -19.02 -2.21 -21.58
C GLY A 39 -17.68 -1.47 -21.70
N ILE A 40 -17.34 -1.00 -22.90
CA ILE A 40 -16.13 -0.20 -23.14
C ILE A 40 -16.19 1.11 -22.34
N GLY A 41 -17.35 1.79 -22.29
CA GLY A 41 -17.51 3.01 -21.52
C GLY A 41 -17.29 2.81 -20.02
N ILE A 42 -17.81 1.72 -19.46
CA ILE A 42 -17.63 1.38 -18.05
C ILE A 42 -16.13 1.09 -17.75
N VAL A 43 -15.48 0.27 -18.58
CA VAL A 43 -14.05 -0.02 -18.42
C VAL A 43 -13.22 1.26 -18.49
N PHE A 44 -13.50 2.13 -19.45
CA PHE A 44 -12.80 3.41 -19.58
C PHE A 44 -12.97 4.31 -18.33
N VAL A 45 -14.18 4.37 -17.77
CA VAL A 45 -14.45 5.13 -16.54
C VAL A 45 -13.69 4.53 -15.35
N ILE A 46 -13.70 3.21 -15.20
CA ILE A 46 -12.97 2.53 -14.12
C ILE A 46 -11.46 2.78 -14.27
N ASP A 47 -10.93 2.66 -15.47
CA ASP A 47 -9.51 2.88 -15.76
C ASP A 47 -9.08 4.35 -15.50
N THR A 48 -9.94 5.31 -15.84
CA THR A 48 -9.68 6.74 -15.60
C THR A 48 -9.77 7.13 -14.12
N LEU A 49 -10.54 6.38 -13.32
CA LEU A 49 -10.68 6.59 -11.87
C LEU A 49 -9.68 5.78 -11.04
N ASP A 50 -8.90 4.91 -11.68
CA ASP A 50 -7.88 4.11 -11.02
C ASP A 50 -6.55 4.89 -10.97
N ASP A 51 -6.37 5.66 -9.89
CA ASP A 51 -5.16 6.45 -9.62
C ASP A 51 -3.99 5.60 -9.05
N ARG A 52 -4.05 4.27 -9.19
CA ARG A 52 -2.98 3.40 -8.70
C ARG A 52 -1.81 3.42 -9.67
N ALA A 53 -0.64 3.71 -9.15
CA ALA A 53 0.59 3.54 -9.91
C ALA A 53 0.79 2.05 -10.25
N ARG A 54 0.90 1.75 -11.54
CA ARG A 54 0.98 0.37 -12.06
C ARG A 54 2.42 -0.11 -12.26
N SER A 55 3.36 0.81 -12.27
CA SER A 55 4.77 0.46 -12.43
C SER A 55 5.70 1.38 -11.61
N PRO A 56 6.90 0.88 -11.22
CA PRO A 56 7.91 1.70 -10.58
C PRO A 56 8.35 2.90 -11.43
N GLU A 57 8.37 2.73 -12.75
CA GLU A 57 8.76 3.76 -13.71
C GLU A 57 7.74 4.90 -13.76
N GLU A 58 6.46 4.59 -13.69
CA GLU A 58 5.37 5.57 -13.63
C GLU A 58 5.46 6.41 -12.35
N LEU A 59 5.63 5.76 -11.20
CA LEU A 59 5.88 6.42 -9.91
C LEU A 59 7.10 7.33 -9.96
N GLN A 60 8.20 6.85 -10.54
CA GLN A 60 9.43 7.62 -10.66
C GLN A 60 9.26 8.85 -11.54
N ALA A 61 8.52 8.72 -12.64
CA ALA A 61 8.23 9.82 -13.54
C ALA A 61 7.30 10.88 -12.89
N GLU A 62 6.31 10.45 -12.14
CA GLU A 62 5.33 11.32 -11.51
C GLU A 62 5.91 12.04 -10.28
N LEU A 63 6.60 11.32 -9.42
CA LEU A 63 7.18 11.88 -8.19
C LEU A 63 8.53 12.56 -8.41
N ASN A 64 9.20 12.32 -9.54
CA ASN A 64 10.57 12.72 -9.81
C ASN A 64 11.56 12.27 -8.71
N LEU A 65 11.31 11.08 -8.15
CA LEU A 65 12.13 10.46 -7.11
C LEU A 65 12.63 9.10 -7.59
N PRO A 66 13.86 8.70 -7.27
CA PRO A 66 14.37 7.40 -7.66
C PRO A 66 13.67 6.27 -6.88
N THR A 67 13.27 5.23 -7.58
CA THR A 67 12.84 3.97 -6.95
C THR A 67 14.07 3.22 -6.45
N LEU A 68 14.15 2.98 -5.15
CA LEU A 68 15.30 2.29 -4.55
C LEU A 68 15.26 0.78 -4.79
N ALA A 69 14.10 0.17 -4.62
CA ALA A 69 13.82 -1.22 -4.93
C ALA A 69 12.31 -1.48 -4.94
N THR A 70 11.93 -2.62 -5.52
CA THR A 70 10.58 -3.16 -5.43
C THR A 70 10.62 -4.38 -4.51
N ILE A 71 9.78 -4.38 -3.48
CA ILE A 71 9.64 -5.50 -2.55
C ILE A 71 8.34 -6.20 -2.92
N GLY A 72 8.41 -7.50 -3.18
CA GLY A 72 7.22 -8.33 -3.38
C GLY A 72 6.31 -8.33 -2.14
N ILE A 73 5.09 -8.84 -2.30
CA ILE A 73 4.22 -9.08 -1.15
C ILE A 73 4.98 -10.04 -0.25
N LEU A 74 5.27 -9.57 0.96
CA LEU A 74 5.76 -10.46 2.00
C LEU A 74 4.55 -11.28 2.41
N ASP A 75 4.59 -12.59 2.17
CA ASP A 75 3.58 -13.48 2.73
C ASP A 75 3.51 -13.16 4.21
N ASP A 76 2.29 -12.85 4.69
CA ASP A 76 2.06 -12.74 6.12
C ASP A 76 2.50 -14.10 6.66
N GLU A 77 3.74 -14.11 7.12
CA GLU A 77 4.35 -15.30 7.66
C GLU A 77 3.36 -15.86 8.67
N GLU A 78 3.12 -17.14 8.58
CA GLU A 78 2.41 -17.95 9.55
C GLU A 78 2.52 -17.23 10.89
N GLU A 79 1.40 -16.70 11.39
CA GLU A 79 1.34 -15.99 12.65
C GLU A 79 2.26 -16.76 13.58
N PHE A 80 3.45 -16.22 13.81
CA PHE A 80 4.26 -16.69 14.93
C PHE A 80 3.43 -16.32 16.14
N GLU A 81 2.54 -17.23 16.52
CA GLU A 81 1.49 -17.06 17.52
C GLU A 81 2.01 -16.45 18.83
N ASP A 82 3.33 -16.41 19.01
CA ASP A 82 4.00 -15.91 20.23
C ASP A 82 5.26 -15.05 19.96
N GLY A 83 5.52 -14.61 18.72
CA GLY A 83 6.73 -13.84 18.40
C GLY A 83 6.61 -12.35 18.74
N VAL A 84 7.28 -11.90 19.77
CA VAL A 84 7.44 -10.49 20.11
C VAL A 84 8.84 -10.03 19.73
N GLY A 85 8.93 -8.99 18.88
CA GLY A 85 10.21 -8.36 18.56
C GLY A 85 10.64 -8.43 17.09
N LEU A 86 11.87 -8.00 16.83
CA LEU A 86 12.44 -7.95 15.48
C LEU A 86 12.73 -9.34 14.89
N GLU A 87 12.78 -10.36 15.70
CA GLU A 87 12.97 -11.75 15.31
C GLU A 87 11.83 -12.28 14.42
N THR A 88 10.66 -11.65 14.50
CA THR A 88 9.50 -11.97 13.65
C THR A 88 9.59 -11.34 12.26
N LYS A 89 10.67 -10.66 11.93
CA LYS A 89 10.80 -9.95 10.65
C LYS A 89 11.46 -10.81 9.59
N HIS A 90 11.00 -10.61 8.37
CA HIS A 90 11.39 -11.37 7.20
C HIS A 90 12.91 -11.47 7.02
N MET A 91 13.63 -10.35 7.12
CA MET A 91 15.08 -10.31 7.03
C MET A 91 15.79 -11.18 8.06
N TRP A 92 15.16 -11.43 9.22
CA TRP A 92 15.74 -12.30 10.25
C TRP A 92 15.51 -13.76 9.96
N ASN A 93 14.28 -14.13 9.55
CA ASN A 93 13.87 -15.51 9.38
C ASN A 93 14.21 -16.10 8.01
N THR A 94 14.11 -15.30 6.96
CA THR A 94 14.27 -15.72 5.56
C THR A 94 15.32 -14.87 4.85
N SER A 95 16.54 -14.86 5.41
CA SER A 95 17.63 -13.99 4.93
C SER A 95 18.09 -14.27 3.49
N ASP A 96 17.74 -15.40 2.91
CA ASP A 96 18.24 -15.85 1.61
C ASP A 96 17.24 -15.74 0.46
N ASP A 97 16.11 -15.08 0.66
CA ASP A 97 15.10 -14.93 -0.38
C ASP A 97 15.17 -13.58 -1.15
N ALA A 98 14.30 -13.45 -2.16
CA ALA A 98 14.25 -12.26 -3.03
C ALA A 98 13.87 -10.98 -2.28
N ALA A 99 13.04 -11.07 -1.23
CA ALA A 99 12.66 -9.91 -0.44
C ALA A 99 13.83 -9.43 0.44
N ALA A 100 14.58 -10.35 1.04
CA ALA A 100 15.79 -10.03 1.78
C ALA A 100 16.83 -9.34 0.88
N GLU A 101 16.98 -9.81 -0.36
CA GLU A 101 17.88 -9.17 -1.33
C GLU A 101 17.42 -7.76 -1.71
N SER A 102 16.12 -7.52 -1.79
CA SER A 102 15.58 -6.18 -1.99
C SER A 102 15.97 -5.22 -0.85
N PHE A 103 15.93 -5.64 0.40
CA PHE A 103 16.37 -4.83 1.54
C PHE A 103 17.89 -4.58 1.52
N ARG A 104 18.71 -5.56 1.11
CA ARG A 104 20.15 -5.37 0.92
C ARG A 104 20.44 -4.36 -0.19
N THR A 105 19.66 -4.41 -1.28
CA THR A 105 19.75 -3.46 -2.38
C THR A 105 19.43 -2.05 -1.90
N ILE A 106 18.32 -1.85 -1.20
CA ILE A 106 17.94 -0.55 -0.61
C ILE A 106 19.08 -0.02 0.27
N ARG A 107 19.59 -0.83 1.18
CA ARG A 107 20.74 -0.45 2.02
C ARG A 107 21.94 -0.01 1.19
N THR A 108 22.29 -0.78 0.15
CA THR A 108 23.44 -0.49 -0.69
C THR A 108 23.28 0.83 -1.44
N VAL A 109 22.10 1.08 -2.01
CA VAL A 109 21.78 2.33 -2.69
C VAL A 109 21.85 3.52 -1.73
N LEU A 110 21.29 3.37 -0.52
CA LEU A 110 21.32 4.42 0.50
C LEU A 110 22.75 4.74 0.95
N VAL A 111 23.61 3.72 1.14
CA VAL A 111 25.01 3.93 1.51
C VAL A 111 25.82 4.58 0.40
N MET A 112 25.54 4.27 -0.87
CA MET A 112 26.24 4.84 -2.02
C MET A 112 25.74 6.24 -2.41
N GLY A 113 24.46 6.52 -2.14
CA GLY A 113 23.81 7.75 -2.61
C GLY A 113 24.07 8.98 -1.75
N THR A 114 24.57 8.82 -0.53
CA THR A 114 24.77 9.93 0.42
C THR A 114 26.05 9.74 1.21
N GLU A 115 26.93 10.75 1.15
CA GLU A 115 28.20 10.73 1.90
C GLU A 115 28.00 10.73 3.43
N ASP A 116 26.81 11.11 3.94
CA ASP A 116 26.48 11.25 5.37
C ASP A 116 25.14 10.63 5.78
N SER A 117 24.72 9.49 5.20
CA SER A 117 23.42 8.88 5.55
C SER A 117 23.42 8.12 6.87
N GLU A 118 23.81 8.79 7.93
CA GLU A 118 23.66 8.21 9.30
C GLU A 118 22.20 8.24 9.78
N ARG A 119 21.32 9.02 9.16
CA ARG A 119 19.92 9.20 9.57
C ARG A 119 18.97 8.98 8.41
N ILE A 120 18.07 8.03 8.56
CA ILE A 120 17.09 7.66 7.54
C ILE A 120 15.70 7.85 8.15
N ALA A 121 14.83 8.63 7.48
CA ALA A 121 13.42 8.75 7.85
C ALA A 121 12.57 7.94 6.89
N VAL A 122 11.73 7.05 7.44
CA VAL A 122 10.77 6.24 6.69
C VAL A 122 9.38 6.78 6.91
N THR A 123 8.70 7.17 5.84
CA THR A 123 7.33 7.70 5.88
C THR A 123 6.47 7.04 4.80
N SER A 124 5.15 7.25 4.85
CA SER A 124 4.20 6.80 3.83
C SER A 124 2.98 7.70 3.78
N ALA A 125 2.20 7.61 2.70
CA ALA A 125 0.98 8.38 2.50
C ALA A 125 -0.13 7.91 3.46
N GLU A 126 -0.28 6.60 3.65
CA GLU A 126 -1.38 6.03 4.42
C GLU A 126 -0.90 5.15 5.60
N PRO A 127 -1.75 4.98 6.62
CA PRO A 127 -1.51 3.99 7.66
C PRO A 127 -1.64 2.57 7.08
N GLY A 128 -0.64 1.73 7.29
CA GLY A 128 -0.65 0.36 6.78
C GLY A 128 0.24 0.11 5.57
N ASP A 129 0.84 1.16 4.96
CA ASP A 129 1.74 1.06 3.80
C ASP A 129 3.09 0.35 4.09
N GLY A 130 3.23 -0.30 5.22
CA GLY A 130 4.42 -1.08 5.54
C GLY A 130 5.59 -0.32 6.17
N LYS A 131 5.41 0.92 6.68
CA LYS A 131 6.49 1.70 7.34
C LYS A 131 7.29 0.88 8.37
N THR A 132 6.59 0.23 9.29
CA THR A 132 7.22 -0.58 10.33
C THR A 132 7.96 -1.77 9.73
N THR A 133 7.37 -2.42 8.73
CA THR A 133 7.97 -3.56 8.03
C THR A 133 9.24 -3.13 7.31
N ILE A 134 9.20 -2.03 6.57
CA ILE A 134 10.37 -1.51 5.85
C ILE A 134 11.47 -1.10 6.83
N SER A 135 11.15 -0.29 7.85
CA SER A 135 12.17 0.21 8.79
C SER A 135 12.81 -0.92 9.60
N SER A 136 12.06 -1.89 10.07
CA SER A 136 12.61 -3.00 10.85
C SER A 136 13.47 -3.95 10.00
N ASN A 137 13.03 -4.33 8.81
CA ASN A 137 13.84 -5.18 7.91
C ASN A 137 15.10 -4.45 7.42
N LEU A 138 14.99 -3.16 7.10
CA LEU A 138 16.15 -2.36 6.72
C LEU A 138 17.17 -2.25 7.88
N ALA A 139 16.71 -2.05 9.10
CA ALA A 139 17.56 -2.02 10.29
C ALA A 139 18.31 -3.36 10.48
N ILE A 140 17.63 -4.48 10.28
CA ILE A 140 18.29 -5.81 10.31
C ILE A 140 19.31 -5.91 9.18
N ALA A 141 19.02 -5.45 7.98
CA ALA A 141 19.96 -5.45 6.86
C ALA A 141 21.23 -4.64 7.16
N TYR A 142 21.13 -3.49 7.84
CA TYR A 142 22.28 -2.72 8.31
C TYR A 142 23.05 -3.43 9.42
N GLN A 143 22.36 -4.02 10.37
CA GLN A 143 22.96 -4.78 11.46
C GLN A 143 23.74 -5.99 10.93
N GLN A 144 23.18 -6.75 9.99
CA GLN A 144 23.87 -7.86 9.33
C GLN A 144 25.14 -7.43 8.57
N ALA A 145 25.21 -6.17 8.15
CA ALA A 145 26.42 -5.56 7.57
C ALA A 145 27.39 -5.03 8.63
N GLY A 146 27.21 -5.37 9.91
CA GLY A 146 28.10 -4.96 11.00
C GLY A 146 27.92 -3.52 11.49
N LYS A 147 26.84 -2.85 11.11
CA LYS A 147 26.54 -1.49 11.58
C LYS A 147 25.79 -1.51 12.90
N ARG A 148 26.06 -0.56 13.79
CA ARG A 148 25.21 -0.31 14.95
C ARG A 148 24.00 0.48 14.49
N VAL A 149 22.80 0.03 14.89
CA VAL A 149 21.53 0.58 14.45
C VAL A 149 20.70 0.99 15.65
N LEU A 150 20.14 2.19 15.58
CA LEU A 150 19.10 2.68 16.48
C LEU A 150 17.84 2.94 15.66
N ILE A 151 16.74 2.32 16.03
CA ILE A 151 15.42 2.62 15.46
C ILE A 151 14.66 3.49 16.45
N ILE A 152 14.03 4.54 15.93
CA ILE A 152 13.18 5.44 16.73
C ILE A 152 11.75 5.36 16.17
N ASP A 153 10.80 4.94 16.99
CA ASP A 153 9.39 4.96 16.59
C ASP A 153 8.82 6.38 16.78
N ALA A 154 8.74 7.12 15.71
CA ALA A 154 8.20 8.47 15.69
C ALA A 154 6.69 8.53 15.38
N ASP A 155 6.04 7.40 15.11
CA ASP A 155 4.59 7.35 14.89
C ASP A 155 3.83 7.31 16.23
N MET A 156 3.65 8.48 16.82
CA MET A 156 2.94 8.61 18.10
C MET A 156 1.42 8.38 17.99
N ARG A 157 0.88 8.28 16.76
CA ARG A 157 -0.55 8.03 16.52
C ARG A 157 -0.86 6.53 16.46
N LYS A 158 -0.04 5.79 15.70
CA LYS A 158 -0.18 4.34 15.51
C LYS A 158 1.19 3.66 15.60
N PRO A 159 1.83 3.63 16.78
CA PRO A 159 3.20 3.21 16.97
C PRO A 159 3.36 1.70 16.65
N GLY A 160 3.71 1.39 15.42
CA GLY A 160 3.80 0.03 14.93
C GLY A 160 5.00 -0.72 15.49
N LEU A 161 6.16 -0.08 15.54
CA LEU A 161 7.37 -0.67 16.10
C LEU A 161 7.25 -0.88 17.62
N THR A 162 6.73 0.12 18.35
CA THR A 162 6.45 0.04 19.78
C THR A 162 5.50 -1.12 20.12
N LYS A 163 4.50 -1.35 19.25
CA LYS A 163 3.60 -2.51 19.34
C LYS A 163 4.36 -3.82 19.14
N LEU A 164 5.21 -3.87 18.12
CA LEU A 164 5.97 -5.05 17.76
C LEU A 164 6.86 -5.54 18.90
N ILE A 165 7.45 -4.63 19.69
CA ILE A 165 8.33 -4.95 20.81
C ILE A 165 7.60 -5.00 22.17
N ASP A 166 6.27 -4.96 22.17
CA ASP A 166 5.41 -4.94 23.35
C ASP A 166 5.79 -3.88 24.41
N ARG A 167 6.10 -2.65 23.96
CA ARG A 167 6.51 -1.53 24.81
C ARG A 167 5.48 -0.40 24.87
N ARG A 168 4.20 -0.70 24.64
CA ARG A 168 3.13 0.31 24.70
C ARG A 168 2.99 0.94 26.07
N GLY A 169 2.82 2.27 26.09
CA GLY A 169 2.61 3.04 27.34
C GLY A 169 3.84 3.18 28.23
N GLN A 170 4.97 2.65 27.81
CA GLN A 170 6.26 2.86 28.48
C GLN A 170 6.85 4.23 28.10
N VAL A 171 7.90 4.64 28.80
CA VAL A 171 8.65 5.86 28.50
C VAL A 171 9.32 5.72 27.13
N GLY A 172 9.30 6.78 26.32
CA GLY A 172 9.85 6.77 24.97
C GLY A 172 10.05 8.16 24.39
N LEU A 173 10.03 8.25 23.05
CA LEU A 173 10.31 9.48 22.33
C LEU A 173 9.43 10.66 22.77
N SER A 174 8.13 10.45 22.98
CA SER A 174 7.22 11.51 23.41
C SER A 174 7.58 12.11 24.77
N ASP A 175 8.15 11.31 25.66
CA ASP A 175 8.60 11.77 26.98
C ASP A 175 9.92 12.53 26.85
N ILE A 176 10.82 12.11 25.94
CA ILE A 176 12.05 12.81 25.58
C ILE A 176 11.75 14.22 25.05
N LEU A 177 10.83 14.33 24.11
CA LEU A 177 10.49 15.60 23.47
C LEU A 177 9.81 16.59 24.40
N ARG A 178 9.17 16.11 25.46
CA ARG A 178 8.57 16.97 26.51
C ARG A 178 9.57 17.62 27.45
N GLY A 179 10.85 17.26 27.39
CA GLY A 179 11.91 18.00 28.07
C GLY A 179 12.01 17.81 29.56
N THR A 180 11.75 16.64 30.11
CA THR A 180 12.17 16.32 31.48
C THR A 180 13.67 16.05 31.46
N GLU A 181 14.47 16.81 32.18
CA GLU A 181 15.96 16.78 32.19
C GLU A 181 16.56 15.39 32.44
N GLU A 182 15.87 14.52 33.11
CA GLU A 182 16.24 13.13 33.34
C GLU A 182 16.25 12.28 32.06
N VAL A 183 15.66 12.75 30.94
CA VAL A 183 15.37 11.94 29.80
C VAL A 183 16.58 11.78 28.87
N THR A 184 17.51 12.74 28.81
CA THR A 184 18.69 12.62 27.95
C THR A 184 19.63 11.51 28.45
N GLU A 185 19.74 11.33 29.75
CA GLU A 185 20.48 10.21 30.36
C GLU A 185 19.69 8.90 30.25
N GLN A 186 18.36 8.97 30.33
CA GLN A 186 17.46 7.86 30.15
C GLN A 186 17.33 7.45 28.68
N ALA A 187 17.46 8.36 27.71
CA ALA A 187 17.44 8.01 26.28
C ALA A 187 18.51 6.96 25.94
N SER A 188 19.69 7.11 26.50
CA SER A 188 20.77 6.12 26.36
C SER A 188 20.45 4.79 27.06
N ARG A 189 19.58 4.81 28.09
CA ARG A 189 19.11 3.62 28.80
C ARG A 189 17.82 3.04 28.21
N LEU A 190 17.07 3.86 27.45
CA LEU A 190 15.82 3.46 26.80
C LEU A 190 16.06 2.71 25.49
N ALA A 191 17.24 2.85 24.89
CA ALA A 191 17.68 2.00 23.80
C ALA A 191 17.77 0.56 24.34
N THR A 192 16.65 -0.15 24.22
CA THR A 192 16.53 -1.52 24.69
C THR A 192 16.90 -2.43 23.56
N GLN A 193 17.93 -3.25 23.75
CA GLN A 193 18.17 -4.38 22.86
C GLN A 193 16.96 -5.32 22.91
N THR A 194 16.36 -5.57 21.78
CA THR A 194 15.15 -6.39 21.67
C THR A 194 15.54 -7.78 21.22
N GLY A 195 15.46 -8.74 22.15
CA GLY A 195 15.69 -10.14 21.86
C GLY A 195 17.12 -10.48 21.44
N SER A 196 17.26 -11.45 20.54
CA SER A 196 18.54 -11.94 20.00
C SER A 196 19.16 -11.00 18.97
N VAL A 197 18.40 -10.02 18.48
CA VAL A 197 18.84 -9.05 17.45
C VAL A 197 19.47 -7.84 18.13
N PRO A 198 20.77 -7.58 17.91
CA PRO A 198 21.48 -6.46 18.56
C PRO A 198 21.16 -5.11 17.90
N ILE A 199 19.91 -4.69 17.99
CA ILE A 199 19.39 -3.42 17.50
C ILE A 199 18.79 -2.64 18.68
N ASP A 200 19.20 -1.40 18.84
CA ASP A 200 18.66 -0.52 19.84
C ASP A 200 17.36 0.12 19.35
N ILE A 201 16.33 0.20 20.22
CA ILE A 201 15.03 0.76 19.85
C ILE A 201 14.59 1.80 20.91
N ILE A 202 14.17 2.98 20.44
CA ILE A 202 13.42 3.95 21.24
C ILE A 202 11.95 3.85 20.87
N PRO A 203 11.07 3.38 21.76
CA PRO A 203 9.64 3.32 21.52
C PRO A 203 9.03 4.72 21.43
N ALA A 204 7.83 4.83 20.87
CA ALA A 204 7.12 6.12 20.73
C ALA A 204 6.83 6.82 22.06
N GLY A 205 6.74 6.06 23.14
CA GLY A 205 6.39 6.61 24.45
C GLY A 205 4.89 6.68 24.70
N ARG A 206 4.49 7.45 25.71
CA ARG A 206 3.08 7.67 26.05
C ARG A 206 2.44 8.56 25.00
N ARG A 207 1.23 8.20 24.58
CA ARG A 207 0.50 8.98 23.58
C ARG A 207 0.24 10.40 24.08
N PRO A 208 0.77 11.43 23.44
CA PRO A 208 0.50 12.81 23.81
C PRO A 208 -0.92 13.21 23.41
N PRO A 209 -1.53 14.21 24.10
CA PRO A 209 -2.83 14.75 23.71
C PRO A 209 -2.82 15.29 22.27
N ASN A 210 -1.79 16.01 21.90
CA ASN A 210 -1.57 16.62 20.58
C ASN A 210 -0.25 16.11 19.95
N PRO A 211 -0.26 14.98 19.23
CA PRO A 211 0.96 14.43 18.62
C PRO A 211 1.61 15.32 17.57
N GLY A 212 0.89 16.28 17.01
CA GLY A 212 1.41 17.19 15.98
C GLY A 212 2.08 18.46 16.52
N GLU A 213 2.09 18.66 17.83
CA GLU A 213 2.67 19.85 18.49
C GLU A 213 3.97 19.53 19.26
N LEU A 214 4.42 18.28 19.21
CA LEU A 214 5.70 17.82 19.72
C LEU A 214 6.77 17.84 18.65
#